data_1fc352e48752342310f646a7aff8cbd4
#
_entry.id   1fc352e48752342310f646a7aff8cbd4
#
_cell.length_a   1.000
_cell.length_b   1.000
_cell.length_c   1.000
_cell.angle_alpha   90.00
_cell.angle_beta   90.00
_cell.angle_gamma   90.00
#
_symmetry.space_group_name_H-M   'P 1'
#
loop_
_entity.id
_entity.type
_entity.pdbx_description
1 polymer ?
#
loop_
_entity_poly.entity_id
_entity_poly.type
_entity_poly.pdbx_seq_one_letter_code
_entity_poly.pdbx_strand_id
1 'polypeptide(L)'
;MKRYYVNMDDVTTVKAWNQFRRWQAERKERLKTKDYSYVVPNVKPDIARLNANRTETTITWIGHSTFLLQIGGLNIVTDPVWAARMATQARLAPPGIPIEEMPPVDVVLISHSHYDHLHIRSLRRLVGPNTMLIVPDGLLSKLRRKGFSIIHELAWWEHLTVADRVKISFVPAQHWTRRTLTDMNRSHWGGYVLEHVAQAKKTSRGSDSTGTLTGDGSPANQSSQETVRETIYFAGDSGYFRGFELIGQRFHIDVALLPIGAYEPEWFMSQQHVTPEEALQAFEDVKAKVMIPMHYGAFKLADDTPREALDRLEADRVKRGIASERIHILAHGELWSYAEAFGQSVQHAQAASPKARMKSQ
;
A
#
# COMPACT_ATOMS: atom_id res chain seq x y z
N MET A 1 -27.55 -15.59 3.87
CA MET A 1 -27.01 -14.95 5.08
C MET A 1 -26.15 -13.74 4.67
N LYS A 2 -26.23 -12.62 5.39
CA LYS A 2 -25.30 -11.50 5.16
C LYS A 2 -23.93 -11.89 5.70
N ARG A 3 -22.86 -11.87 4.86
CA ARG A 3 -21.49 -12.16 5.30
C ARG A 3 -21.07 -11.23 6.44
N TYR A 4 -20.28 -11.75 7.35
CA TYR A 4 -19.60 -11.02 8.43
C TYR A 4 -18.15 -11.45 8.45
N TYR A 5 -17.23 -10.47 8.46
CA TYR A 5 -15.80 -10.73 8.40
C TYR A 5 -15.18 -10.58 9.80
N VAL A 6 -14.15 -11.36 10.06
CA VAL A 6 -13.41 -11.40 11.33
C VAL A 6 -11.91 -11.29 11.08
N ASN A 7 -11.16 -10.86 12.08
CA ASN A 7 -9.70 -10.88 12.04
C ASN A 7 -9.16 -12.31 12.17
N MET A 8 -7.88 -12.47 11.85
CA MET A 8 -7.15 -13.69 12.21
C MET A 8 -7.12 -13.83 13.74
N ASP A 9 -7.01 -15.08 14.21
CA ASP A 9 -6.85 -15.42 15.62
C ASP A 9 -7.97 -14.87 16.53
N ASP A 10 -9.18 -14.70 15.96
CA ASP A 10 -10.38 -14.22 16.64
C ASP A 10 -10.21 -12.86 17.38
N VAL A 11 -9.22 -12.06 16.99
CA VAL A 11 -8.98 -10.74 17.58
C VAL A 11 -10.18 -9.83 17.30
N THR A 12 -10.79 -9.31 18.36
CA THR A 12 -11.90 -8.36 18.26
C THR A 12 -11.39 -6.92 18.35
N THR A 13 -11.77 -6.11 17.35
CA THR A 13 -11.52 -4.66 17.34
C THR A 13 -12.73 -3.86 17.83
N VAL A 14 -13.83 -4.55 18.15
CA VAL A 14 -15.07 -3.92 18.64
C VAL A 14 -14.85 -3.41 20.06
N LYS A 15 -14.98 -2.10 20.25
CA LYS A 15 -14.82 -1.45 21.56
C LYS A 15 -16.12 -1.46 22.34
N ALA A 16 -16.04 -1.80 23.62
CA ALA A 16 -17.16 -1.70 24.54
C ALA A 16 -17.51 -0.21 24.81
N TRP A 17 -18.78 0.07 25.11
CA TRP A 17 -19.26 1.44 25.33
C TRP A 17 -18.51 2.15 26.49
N ASN A 18 -18.15 1.43 27.55
CA ASN A 18 -17.38 1.95 28.66
C ASN A 18 -15.96 2.38 28.23
N GLN A 19 -15.29 1.64 27.32
CA GLN A 19 -14.01 2.00 26.75
C GLN A 19 -14.10 3.29 25.93
N PHE A 20 -15.15 3.44 25.13
CA PHE A 20 -15.38 4.66 24.37
C PHE A 20 -15.62 5.88 25.29
N ARG A 21 -16.41 5.74 26.35
CA ARG A 21 -16.61 6.80 27.33
C ARG A 21 -15.32 7.17 28.06
N ARG A 22 -14.52 6.19 28.47
CA ARG A 22 -13.22 6.41 29.09
C ARG A 22 -12.30 7.19 28.13
N TRP A 23 -12.17 6.75 26.89
CA TRP A 23 -11.41 7.46 25.86
C TRP A 23 -11.84 8.92 25.71
N GLN A 24 -13.13 9.19 25.61
CA GLN A 24 -13.66 10.56 25.51
C GLN A 24 -13.31 11.42 26.73
N ALA A 25 -13.41 10.86 27.93
CA ALA A 25 -13.10 11.56 29.17
C ALA A 25 -11.61 11.92 29.27
N GLU A 26 -10.73 10.99 28.93
CA GLU A 26 -9.26 11.19 28.97
C GLU A 26 -8.77 12.10 27.85
N ARG A 27 -9.44 12.09 26.69
CA ARG A 27 -9.02 12.79 25.46
C ARG A 27 -8.86 14.29 25.67
N LYS A 28 -9.79 14.91 26.39
CA LYS A 28 -9.77 16.37 26.60
C LYS A 28 -8.49 16.84 27.30
N GLU A 29 -8.05 16.11 28.30
CA GLU A 29 -6.83 16.43 29.04
C GLU A 29 -5.59 16.11 28.20
N ARG A 30 -5.55 14.97 27.55
CA ARG A 30 -4.43 14.55 26.69
C ARG A 30 -4.18 15.56 25.55
N LEU A 31 -5.22 16.05 24.92
CA LEU A 31 -5.08 17.00 23.81
C LEU A 31 -4.57 18.37 24.21
N LYS A 32 -4.58 18.74 25.51
CA LYS A 32 -4.01 20.01 25.98
C LYS A 32 -2.49 20.10 25.85
N THR A 33 -1.80 18.97 25.87
CA THR A 33 -0.33 18.87 25.80
C THR A 33 0.18 18.52 24.41
N LYS A 34 -0.70 18.28 23.45
CA LYS A 34 -0.32 17.86 22.08
C LYS A 34 -0.07 19.05 21.17
N ASP A 35 1.09 19.06 20.52
CA ASP A 35 1.48 20.06 19.53
C ASP A 35 1.17 19.58 18.10
N TYR A 36 0.23 20.24 17.44
CA TYR A 36 -0.16 20.00 16.05
C TYR A 36 0.40 21.05 15.09
N SER A 37 1.42 21.81 15.50
CA SER A 37 2.03 22.86 14.65
C SER A 37 2.80 22.26 13.47
N TYR A 38 3.30 21.03 13.59
CA TYR A 38 4.00 20.38 12.49
C TYR A 38 3.03 19.99 11.38
N VAL A 39 3.29 20.51 10.19
CA VAL A 39 2.59 20.16 8.95
C VAL A 39 3.54 19.40 8.05
N VAL A 40 3.08 18.27 7.52
CA VAL A 40 3.86 17.50 6.53
C VAL A 40 4.20 18.41 5.35
N PRO A 41 5.48 18.53 4.95
CA PRO A 41 5.87 19.32 3.80
C PRO A 41 5.08 18.93 2.55
N ASN A 42 4.84 19.91 1.67
CA ASN A 42 4.20 19.67 0.38
C ASN A 42 5.13 20.21 -0.71
N VAL A 43 5.48 19.37 -1.66
CA VAL A 43 6.31 19.71 -2.81
C VAL A 43 5.49 19.67 -4.08
N LYS A 44 5.77 20.57 -5.00
CA LYS A 44 5.08 20.59 -6.30
C LYS A 44 5.57 19.41 -7.14
N PRO A 45 4.69 18.46 -7.52
CA PRO A 45 5.09 17.33 -8.33
C PRO A 45 5.38 17.74 -9.78
N ASP A 46 6.26 17.01 -10.45
CA ASP A 46 6.44 17.13 -11.91
C ASP A 46 5.29 16.40 -12.63
N ILE A 47 4.23 17.14 -12.91
CA ILE A 47 3.02 16.61 -13.56
C ILE A 47 3.32 16.10 -14.96
N ALA A 48 4.26 16.72 -15.70
CA ALA A 48 4.64 16.26 -17.04
C ALA A 48 5.31 14.88 -16.96
N ARG A 49 6.26 14.67 -16.01
CA ARG A 49 6.87 13.38 -15.76
C ARG A 49 5.83 12.32 -15.36
N LEU A 50 4.92 12.65 -14.43
CA LEU A 50 3.89 11.72 -13.99
C LEU A 50 2.97 11.28 -15.13
N ASN A 51 2.58 12.20 -16.03
CA ASN A 51 1.74 11.88 -17.18
C ASN A 51 2.48 11.06 -18.25
N ALA A 52 3.77 11.33 -18.46
CA ALA A 52 4.58 10.65 -19.47
C ALA A 52 5.06 9.25 -19.03
N ASN A 53 5.17 9.02 -17.71
CA ASN A 53 5.74 7.78 -17.18
C ASN A 53 4.86 6.55 -17.48
N ARG A 54 5.44 5.57 -18.19
CA ARG A 54 4.87 4.25 -18.47
C ARG A 54 5.91 3.12 -18.33
N THR A 55 7.10 3.43 -17.86
CA THR A 55 8.23 2.49 -17.85
C THR A 55 8.91 2.37 -16.49
N GLU A 56 8.95 3.46 -15.73
CA GLU A 56 9.61 3.50 -14.43
C GLU A 56 8.62 3.15 -13.31
N THR A 57 9.06 2.39 -12.33
CA THR A 57 8.29 2.19 -11.09
C THR A 57 8.56 3.35 -10.15
N THR A 58 7.48 4.11 -9.88
CA THR A 58 7.52 5.28 -9.00
C THR A 58 6.36 5.27 -8.01
N ILE A 59 6.59 5.91 -6.86
CA ILE A 59 5.62 6.07 -5.78
C ILE A 59 5.53 7.55 -5.46
N THR A 60 4.36 8.17 -5.61
CA THR A 60 4.13 9.57 -5.22
C THR A 60 3.12 9.63 -4.08
N TRP A 61 3.50 10.24 -2.96
CA TRP A 61 2.61 10.35 -1.81
C TRP A 61 1.66 11.54 -1.95
N ILE A 62 0.37 11.28 -2.05
CA ILE A 62 -0.66 12.33 -2.14
C ILE A 62 -1.09 12.79 -0.74
N GLY A 63 -0.93 11.92 0.24
CA GLY A 63 -1.23 12.18 1.65
C GLY A 63 -2.18 11.14 2.24
N HIS A 64 -2.11 10.92 3.56
CA HIS A 64 -2.78 9.85 4.26
C HIS A 64 -2.35 8.47 3.71
N SER A 65 -3.29 7.63 3.29
CA SER A 65 -3.04 6.35 2.61
C SER A 65 -3.22 6.45 1.09
N THR A 66 -3.27 7.67 0.56
CA THR A 66 -3.43 7.90 -0.89
C THR A 66 -2.08 8.05 -1.55
N PHE A 67 -1.75 7.13 -2.45
CA PHE A 67 -0.56 7.15 -3.30
C PHE A 67 -0.93 7.04 -4.76
N LEU A 68 -0.12 7.62 -5.62
CA LEU A 68 -0.02 7.24 -7.03
C LEU A 68 1.15 6.28 -7.17
N LEU A 69 0.87 5.04 -7.52
CA LEU A 69 1.84 3.99 -7.82
C LEU A 69 1.89 3.82 -9.33
N GLN A 70 3.03 4.08 -9.94
CA GLN A 70 3.24 3.80 -11.36
C GLN A 70 4.12 2.56 -11.46
N ILE A 71 3.57 1.44 -11.90
CA ILE A 71 4.24 0.13 -11.94
C ILE A 71 3.75 -0.68 -13.14
N GLY A 72 4.67 -1.33 -13.87
CA GLY A 72 4.32 -2.13 -15.06
C GLY A 72 3.59 -1.36 -16.14
N GLY A 73 3.77 -0.04 -16.22
CA GLY A 73 3.10 0.87 -17.16
C GLY A 73 1.67 1.26 -16.76
N LEU A 74 1.21 0.89 -15.55
CA LEU A 74 -0.09 1.26 -15.02
C LEU A 74 0.02 2.41 -14.01
N ASN A 75 -1.01 3.27 -13.98
CA ASN A 75 -1.25 4.26 -12.95
C ASN A 75 -2.26 3.68 -11.95
N ILE A 76 -1.82 3.37 -10.76
CA ILE A 76 -2.62 2.75 -9.70
C ILE A 76 -2.74 3.73 -8.53
N VAL A 77 -3.95 3.97 -8.04
CA VAL A 77 -4.18 4.85 -6.88
C VAL A 77 -4.70 4.04 -5.71
N THR A 78 -4.06 4.18 -4.55
CA THR A 78 -4.52 3.59 -3.29
C THR A 78 -5.45 4.54 -2.55
N ASP A 79 -6.50 4.02 -1.92
CA ASP A 79 -7.41 4.70 -0.99
C ASP A 79 -7.63 6.20 -1.29
N PRO A 80 -8.35 6.56 -2.38
CA PRO A 80 -8.39 7.92 -2.92
C PRO A 80 -9.18 8.88 -2.05
N VAL A 81 -8.48 9.81 -1.36
CA VAL A 81 -9.08 10.81 -0.47
C VAL A 81 -8.50 12.21 -0.70
N TRP A 82 -9.25 13.05 -1.43
CA TRP A 82 -8.96 14.48 -1.63
C TRP A 82 -9.90 15.38 -0.79
N ALA A 83 -10.51 14.84 0.26
CA ALA A 83 -11.41 15.59 1.12
C ALA A 83 -10.66 16.73 1.83
N ALA A 84 -11.24 17.94 1.82
CA ALA A 84 -10.76 19.07 2.61
C ALA A 84 -11.10 18.91 4.10
N ARG A 85 -12.02 18.03 4.45
CA ARG A 85 -12.43 17.73 5.82
C ARG A 85 -12.77 16.25 5.95
N MET A 86 -12.45 15.68 7.12
CA MET A 86 -12.89 14.37 7.53
C MET A 86 -13.77 14.53 8.77
N ALA A 87 -15.06 14.22 8.65
CA ALA A 87 -16.07 14.61 9.65
C ALA A 87 -15.97 16.10 9.99
N THR A 88 -15.70 16.46 11.25
CA THR A 88 -15.55 17.84 11.71
C THR A 88 -14.12 18.39 11.57
N GLN A 89 -13.13 17.53 11.31
CA GLN A 89 -11.71 17.90 11.26
C GLN A 89 -11.31 18.40 9.87
N ALA A 90 -10.66 19.56 9.81
CA ALA A 90 -10.03 20.04 8.57
C ALA A 90 -8.82 19.15 8.21
N ARG A 91 -8.51 19.05 6.92
CA ARG A 91 -7.26 18.47 6.46
C ARG A 91 -6.08 19.30 6.96
N LEU A 92 -5.04 18.65 7.47
CA LEU A 92 -3.87 19.32 8.06
C LEU A 92 -2.90 19.83 7.00
N ALA A 93 -2.71 19.07 5.92
CA ALA A 93 -1.85 19.44 4.81
C ALA A 93 -2.59 19.17 3.47
N PRO A 94 -2.39 20.02 2.44
CA PRO A 94 -3.03 19.82 1.14
C PRO A 94 -2.60 18.50 0.49
N PRO A 95 -3.40 17.92 -0.44
CA PRO A 95 -2.97 16.79 -1.24
C PRO A 95 -1.74 17.14 -2.07
N GLY A 96 -0.79 16.21 -2.17
CA GLY A 96 0.46 16.41 -2.92
C GLY A 96 0.26 16.59 -4.43
N ILE A 97 -0.79 15.97 -4.99
CA ILE A 97 -1.22 16.21 -6.38
C ILE A 97 -2.67 16.68 -6.33
N PRO A 98 -3.01 17.84 -6.90
CA PRO A 98 -4.41 18.23 -7.11
C PRO A 98 -5.13 17.16 -7.94
N ILE A 99 -6.38 16.84 -7.60
CA ILE A 99 -7.09 15.74 -8.27
C ILE A 99 -7.31 16.02 -9.77
N GLU A 100 -7.33 17.29 -10.17
CA GLU A 100 -7.45 17.73 -11.54
C GLU A 100 -6.17 17.53 -12.36
N GLU A 101 -5.03 17.40 -11.67
CA GLU A 101 -3.70 17.21 -12.26
C GLU A 101 -3.25 15.74 -12.24
N MET A 102 -4.11 14.86 -11.73
CA MET A 102 -3.82 13.42 -11.73
C MET A 102 -3.72 12.85 -13.14
N PRO A 103 -2.70 12.03 -13.44
CA PRO A 103 -2.68 11.28 -14.70
C PRO A 103 -3.90 10.36 -14.79
N PRO A 104 -4.30 9.95 -16.03
CA PRO A 104 -5.35 8.94 -16.19
C PRO A 104 -5.06 7.71 -15.36
N VAL A 105 -6.02 7.28 -14.53
CA VAL A 105 -5.89 6.18 -13.57
C VAL A 105 -6.42 4.89 -14.18
N ASP A 106 -5.57 3.86 -14.21
CA ASP A 106 -5.93 2.53 -14.71
C ASP A 106 -6.63 1.70 -13.63
N VAL A 107 -6.11 1.75 -12.40
CA VAL A 107 -6.63 0.96 -11.26
C VAL A 107 -6.75 1.82 -10.01
N VAL A 108 -7.82 1.60 -9.26
CA VAL A 108 -7.95 2.10 -7.88
C VAL A 108 -8.03 0.91 -6.94
N LEU A 109 -7.19 0.91 -5.90
CA LEU A 109 -7.20 -0.05 -4.81
C LEU A 109 -7.88 0.55 -3.58
N ILE A 110 -8.82 -0.17 -2.99
CA ILE A 110 -9.48 0.20 -1.73
C ILE A 110 -9.10 -0.83 -0.68
N SER A 111 -8.41 -0.41 0.38
CA SER A 111 -8.02 -1.31 1.47
C SER A 111 -9.20 -1.74 2.33
N HIS A 112 -10.09 -0.81 2.65
CA HIS A 112 -11.27 -1.05 3.46
C HIS A 112 -12.30 0.09 3.33
N SER A 113 -13.44 -0.03 4.03
CA SER A 113 -14.58 0.87 3.79
C SER A 113 -14.65 2.10 4.68
N HIS A 114 -13.69 2.42 5.55
CA HIS A 114 -13.72 3.65 6.34
C HIS A 114 -13.74 4.91 5.45
N TYR A 115 -14.21 6.03 6.00
CA TYR A 115 -14.43 7.26 5.20
C TYR A 115 -13.14 7.91 4.72
N ASP A 116 -12.05 7.74 5.44
CA ASP A 116 -10.70 8.23 5.16
C ASP A 116 -9.89 7.33 4.22
N HIS A 117 -10.49 6.23 3.74
CA HIS A 117 -9.95 5.34 2.70
C HIS A 117 -10.88 5.23 1.49
N LEU A 118 -12.18 5.11 1.71
CA LEU A 118 -13.18 5.06 0.65
C LEU A 118 -13.99 6.37 0.63
N HIS A 119 -13.46 7.42 0.00
CA HIS A 119 -14.14 8.70 -0.16
C HIS A 119 -14.85 8.79 -1.51
N ILE A 120 -16.16 8.57 -1.53
CA ILE A 120 -16.98 8.46 -2.76
C ILE A 120 -16.88 9.69 -3.68
N ARG A 121 -16.72 10.91 -3.11
CA ARG A 121 -16.58 12.13 -3.92
C ARG A 121 -15.24 12.16 -4.67
N SER A 122 -14.14 11.82 -4.00
CA SER A 122 -12.83 11.70 -4.66
C SER A 122 -12.86 10.61 -5.73
N LEU A 123 -13.41 9.44 -5.39
CA LEU A 123 -13.52 8.32 -6.31
C LEU A 123 -14.28 8.70 -7.59
N ARG A 124 -15.41 9.44 -7.49
CA ARG A 124 -16.16 9.90 -8.67
C ARG A 124 -15.42 10.89 -9.55
N ARG A 125 -14.51 11.68 -8.99
CA ARG A 125 -13.70 12.64 -9.76
C ARG A 125 -12.50 11.97 -10.41
N LEU A 126 -12.00 10.90 -9.80
CA LEU A 126 -10.78 10.21 -10.22
C LEU A 126 -11.06 9.13 -11.28
N VAL A 127 -12.19 8.42 -11.15
CA VAL A 127 -12.51 7.25 -11.97
C VAL A 127 -13.01 7.66 -13.36
N GLY A 128 -12.26 7.26 -14.36
CA GLY A 128 -12.64 7.36 -15.77
C GLY A 128 -13.43 6.12 -16.27
N PRO A 129 -13.85 6.10 -17.53
CA PRO A 129 -14.69 5.02 -18.09
C PRO A 129 -13.98 3.64 -18.10
N ASN A 130 -12.67 3.62 -18.15
CA ASN A 130 -11.86 2.39 -18.18
C ASN A 130 -11.15 2.08 -16.86
N THR A 131 -11.33 2.90 -15.83
CA THR A 131 -10.68 2.68 -14.53
C THR A 131 -11.30 1.49 -13.82
N MET A 132 -10.47 0.53 -13.44
CA MET A 132 -10.84 -0.65 -12.66
C MET A 132 -10.77 -0.36 -11.16
N LEU A 133 -11.79 -0.74 -10.41
CA LEU A 133 -11.77 -0.73 -8.95
C LEU A 133 -11.48 -2.16 -8.46
N ILE A 134 -10.42 -2.35 -7.69
CA ILE A 134 -10.14 -3.59 -6.96
C ILE A 134 -10.40 -3.31 -5.48
N VAL A 135 -11.33 -4.05 -4.90
CA VAL A 135 -11.88 -3.75 -3.58
C VAL A 135 -12.03 -5.01 -2.74
N PRO A 136 -12.10 -4.90 -1.40
CA PRO A 136 -12.39 -6.04 -0.55
C PRO A 136 -13.78 -6.62 -0.80
N ASP A 137 -13.93 -7.93 -0.62
CA ASP A 137 -15.22 -8.63 -0.65
C ASP A 137 -16.27 -7.92 0.24
N GLY A 138 -17.49 -7.78 -0.26
CA GLY A 138 -18.63 -7.10 0.37
C GLY A 138 -18.83 -5.63 -0.03
N LEU A 139 -18.00 -5.07 -0.95
CA LEU A 139 -18.14 -3.69 -1.42
C LEU A 139 -18.82 -3.55 -2.79
N LEU A 140 -18.83 -4.59 -3.63
CA LEU A 140 -19.35 -4.57 -5.00
C LEU A 140 -20.75 -3.94 -5.10
N SER A 141 -21.69 -4.47 -4.34
CA SER A 141 -23.08 -3.99 -4.38
C SER A 141 -23.22 -2.54 -3.93
N LYS A 142 -22.40 -2.08 -2.97
CA LYS A 142 -22.38 -0.69 -2.51
C LYS A 142 -21.87 0.24 -3.61
N LEU A 143 -20.76 -0.13 -4.26
CA LEU A 143 -20.12 0.69 -5.29
C LEU A 143 -20.93 0.71 -6.58
N ARG A 144 -21.53 -0.41 -7.00
CA ARG A 144 -22.46 -0.45 -8.14
C ARG A 144 -23.63 0.52 -7.94
N ARG A 145 -24.22 0.56 -6.74
CA ARG A 145 -25.30 1.52 -6.42
C ARG A 145 -24.84 2.98 -6.39
N LYS A 146 -23.51 3.23 -6.32
CA LYS A 146 -22.91 4.57 -6.43
C LYS A 146 -22.52 4.94 -7.86
N GLY A 147 -22.77 4.04 -8.84
CA GLY A 147 -22.56 4.28 -10.27
C GLY A 147 -21.22 3.80 -10.82
N PHE A 148 -20.45 3.01 -10.06
CA PHE A 148 -19.20 2.41 -10.56
C PHE A 148 -19.50 1.07 -11.25
N SER A 149 -18.85 0.81 -12.39
CA SER A 149 -19.15 -0.35 -13.26
C SER A 149 -18.07 -1.42 -13.26
N ILE A 150 -16.80 -1.04 -13.37
CA ILE A 150 -15.67 -1.98 -13.47
C ILE A 150 -15.13 -2.21 -12.05
N ILE A 151 -15.63 -3.24 -11.39
CA ILE A 151 -15.32 -3.53 -9.99
C ILE A 151 -14.99 -5.02 -9.85
N HIS A 152 -13.84 -5.32 -9.23
CA HIS A 152 -13.42 -6.66 -8.84
C HIS A 152 -13.29 -6.73 -7.32
N GLU A 153 -13.98 -7.68 -6.70
CA GLU A 153 -13.81 -7.99 -5.28
C GLU A 153 -12.76 -9.07 -5.10
N LEU A 154 -11.94 -8.93 -4.07
CA LEU A 154 -10.96 -9.93 -3.65
C LEU A 154 -11.15 -10.27 -2.17
N ALA A 155 -11.08 -11.56 -1.84
CA ALA A 155 -10.88 -12.04 -0.48
C ALA A 155 -9.37 -12.17 -0.18
N TRP A 156 -9.00 -12.34 1.10
CA TRP A 156 -7.60 -12.54 1.48
C TRP A 156 -6.95 -13.67 0.70
N TRP A 157 -5.74 -13.40 0.18
CA TRP A 157 -4.92 -14.28 -0.63
C TRP A 157 -5.40 -14.51 -2.07
N GLU A 158 -6.52 -13.92 -2.46
CA GLU A 158 -6.92 -13.86 -3.86
C GLU A 158 -6.13 -12.77 -4.60
N HIS A 159 -6.00 -12.93 -5.90
CA HIS A 159 -5.29 -11.99 -6.75
C HIS A 159 -5.96 -11.82 -8.11
N LEU A 160 -5.61 -10.72 -8.78
CA LEU A 160 -5.98 -10.41 -10.15
C LEU A 160 -4.74 -9.89 -10.87
N THR A 161 -4.48 -10.39 -12.10
CA THR A 161 -3.44 -9.83 -12.95
C THR A 161 -4.05 -8.81 -13.90
N VAL A 162 -3.52 -7.60 -13.89
CA VAL A 162 -3.99 -6.49 -14.72
C VAL A 162 -3.04 -6.28 -15.88
N ALA A 163 -3.60 -6.19 -17.11
CA ALA A 163 -2.87 -6.00 -18.37
C ALA A 163 -1.71 -7.00 -18.60
N ASP A 164 -1.80 -8.20 -18.01
CA ASP A 164 -0.76 -9.26 -18.03
C ASP A 164 0.62 -8.76 -17.54
N ARG A 165 0.65 -7.72 -16.69
CA ARG A 165 1.89 -7.07 -16.22
C ARG A 165 1.98 -6.89 -14.73
N VAL A 166 0.87 -6.63 -14.06
CA VAL A 166 0.86 -6.39 -12.61
C VAL A 166 -0.10 -7.35 -11.96
N LYS A 167 0.45 -8.26 -11.15
CA LYS A 167 -0.34 -9.14 -10.30
C LYS A 167 -0.60 -8.43 -8.99
N ILE A 168 -1.87 -8.27 -8.64
CA ILE A 168 -2.35 -7.56 -7.46
C ILE A 168 -3.01 -8.57 -6.54
N SER A 169 -2.39 -8.85 -5.41
CA SER A 169 -2.86 -9.80 -4.40
C SER A 169 -3.44 -9.03 -3.20
N PHE A 170 -4.65 -9.41 -2.76
CA PHE A 170 -5.24 -8.85 -1.54
C PHE A 170 -4.78 -9.68 -0.35
N VAL A 171 -4.19 -9.03 0.67
CA VAL A 171 -3.54 -9.70 1.80
C VAL A 171 -4.18 -9.28 3.14
N PRO A 172 -4.07 -10.11 4.19
CA PRO A 172 -4.66 -9.83 5.48
C PRO A 172 -4.17 -8.52 6.12
N ALA A 173 -5.06 -7.92 6.92
CA ALA A 173 -4.76 -6.89 7.91
C ALA A 173 -5.58 -7.17 9.18
N GLN A 174 -5.19 -6.60 10.32
CA GLN A 174 -5.94 -6.66 11.55
C GLN A 174 -6.68 -5.33 11.75
N HIS A 175 -7.93 -5.29 11.30
CA HIS A 175 -8.73 -4.05 11.33
C HIS A 175 -10.23 -4.36 11.46
N TRP A 176 -11.07 -3.43 11.05
CA TRP A 176 -12.52 -3.53 11.03
C TRP A 176 -13.12 -2.57 10.00
N THR A 177 -14.42 -2.69 9.74
CA THR A 177 -15.10 -1.77 8.81
C THR A 177 -16.45 -1.35 9.33
N ARG A 178 -16.80 -0.07 9.10
CA ARG A 178 -18.13 0.47 9.35
C ARG A 178 -18.32 1.79 8.62
N ARG A 179 -19.49 1.96 7.98
CA ARG A 179 -19.91 3.24 7.37
C ARG A 179 -21.28 3.68 7.86
N THR A 180 -22.10 2.76 8.31
CA THR A 180 -23.46 3.00 8.82
C THR A 180 -23.65 2.30 10.16
N LEU A 181 -24.78 2.54 10.80
CA LEU A 181 -25.07 1.88 12.09
C LEU A 181 -25.25 0.35 11.96
N THR A 182 -25.52 -0.16 10.76
CA THR A 182 -25.93 -1.56 10.54
C THR A 182 -24.94 -2.37 9.69
N ASP A 183 -23.81 -1.81 9.28
CA ASP A 183 -22.91 -2.47 8.35
C ASP A 183 -21.51 -2.79 8.92
N MET A 184 -21.38 -2.82 10.25
CA MET A 184 -20.12 -3.23 10.88
C MET A 184 -19.67 -4.58 10.37
N ASN A 185 -18.41 -4.64 9.90
CA ASN A 185 -17.74 -5.82 9.35
C ASN A 185 -18.54 -6.55 8.26
N ARG A 186 -19.33 -5.80 7.46
CA ARG A 186 -20.08 -6.32 6.30
C ARG A 186 -19.31 -6.21 4.98
N SER A 187 -18.12 -5.65 5.01
CA SER A 187 -17.09 -5.71 3.97
C SER A 187 -15.77 -6.06 4.61
N HIS A 188 -14.92 -6.72 3.84
CA HIS A 188 -13.60 -7.11 4.31
C HIS A 188 -12.64 -5.91 4.39
N TRP A 189 -11.45 -6.13 4.90
CA TRP A 189 -10.33 -5.19 5.01
C TRP A 189 -9.02 -5.92 4.73
N GLY A 190 -7.99 -5.19 4.30
CA GLY A 190 -6.68 -5.77 4.02
C GLY A 190 -5.74 -4.79 3.34
N GLY A 191 -4.57 -5.28 3.01
CA GLY A 191 -3.57 -4.62 2.19
C GLY A 191 -3.49 -5.21 0.79
N TYR A 192 -2.56 -4.70 -0.01
CA TYR A 192 -2.29 -5.20 -1.36
C TYR A 192 -0.81 -5.42 -1.57
N VAL A 193 -0.45 -6.54 -2.20
CA VAL A 193 0.88 -6.75 -2.77
C VAL A 193 0.78 -6.66 -4.29
N LEU A 194 1.56 -5.76 -4.87
CA LEU A 194 1.63 -5.52 -6.31
C LEU A 194 2.96 -6.06 -6.81
N GLU A 195 2.92 -7.05 -7.68
CA GLU A 195 4.10 -7.68 -8.30
C GLU A 195 4.15 -7.31 -9.79
N HIS A 196 5.21 -6.60 -10.23
CA HIS A 196 5.45 -6.40 -11.66
C HIS A 196 6.04 -7.69 -12.26
N VAL A 197 5.23 -8.36 -13.07
CA VAL A 197 5.62 -9.63 -13.71
C VAL A 197 6.12 -9.40 -15.13
N ALA A 198 7.30 -9.92 -15.44
CA ALA A 198 7.80 -9.90 -16.81
C ALA A 198 7.04 -10.92 -17.64
N GLN A 199 6.52 -10.50 -18.80
CA GLN A 199 6.00 -11.47 -19.77
C GLN A 199 7.13 -12.38 -20.22
N ALA A 200 6.93 -13.70 -20.10
CA ALA A 200 7.79 -14.66 -20.77
C ALA A 200 7.73 -14.37 -22.28
N LYS A 201 8.87 -14.09 -22.91
CA LYS A 201 8.92 -13.98 -24.38
C LYS A 201 8.36 -15.28 -24.95
N LYS A 202 7.21 -15.21 -25.60
CA LYS A 202 6.76 -16.30 -26.48
C LYS A 202 7.84 -16.46 -27.56
N THR A 203 8.74 -17.40 -27.38
CA THR A 203 9.62 -17.82 -28.47
C THR A 203 8.71 -18.46 -29.51
N SER A 204 8.40 -17.71 -30.57
CA SER A 204 7.84 -18.27 -31.78
C SER A 204 8.88 -19.23 -32.33
N ARG A 205 8.71 -20.54 -32.05
CA ARG A 205 9.43 -21.56 -32.81
C ARG A 205 8.94 -21.42 -34.24
N GLY A 206 9.84 -20.98 -35.10
CA GLY A 206 9.67 -21.08 -36.53
C GLY A 206 9.29 -22.53 -36.90
N SER A 207 8.25 -22.62 -37.69
CA SER A 207 7.84 -23.87 -38.32
C SER A 207 8.91 -24.29 -39.33
N ASP A 208 9.90 -25.07 -38.92
CA ASP A 208 10.65 -25.90 -39.84
C ASP A 208 10.23 -27.34 -39.58
N SER A 209 9.37 -27.79 -40.46
CA SER A 209 8.93 -29.18 -40.59
C SER A 209 10.00 -29.96 -41.33
N THR A 210 10.76 -30.81 -40.64
CA THR A 210 11.19 -32.11 -41.22
C THR A 210 11.77 -32.97 -40.09
N GLY A 211 11.21 -34.16 -39.92
CA GLY A 211 11.97 -35.32 -39.39
C GLY A 211 11.49 -35.94 -38.11
N THR A 212 10.77 -37.03 -38.28
CA THR A 212 10.82 -38.32 -37.57
C THR A 212 10.21 -38.43 -36.17
N LEU A 213 9.12 -39.13 -36.11
CA LEU A 213 8.43 -39.69 -34.94
C LEU A 213 9.29 -40.78 -34.27
N THR A 214 9.66 -40.61 -33.02
CA THR A 214 9.90 -41.72 -32.09
C THR A 214 9.41 -41.30 -30.69
N GLY A 215 8.51 -42.03 -30.22
CA GLY A 215 7.92 -42.46 -28.97
C GLY A 215 8.20 -41.71 -27.66
N ASP A 216 7.10 -41.69 -26.98
CA ASP A 216 6.85 -41.52 -25.56
C ASP A 216 6.36 -40.12 -25.15
N GLY A 217 5.03 -40.05 -25.12
CA GLY A 217 4.28 -38.83 -24.84
C GLY A 217 3.96 -38.67 -23.36
N SER A 218 4.73 -37.85 -22.67
CA SER A 218 4.25 -37.17 -21.48
C SER A 218 4.34 -35.64 -21.74
N PRO A 219 3.25 -34.89 -21.66
CA PRO A 219 3.34 -33.43 -21.75
C PRO A 219 4.03 -32.93 -20.49
N ALA A 220 5.31 -32.58 -20.59
CA ALA A 220 5.98 -31.81 -19.56
C ALA A 220 5.25 -30.47 -19.46
N ASN A 221 4.52 -30.30 -18.37
CA ASN A 221 3.87 -29.06 -17.98
C ASN A 221 4.98 -28.08 -17.60
N GLN A 222 5.58 -27.41 -18.60
CA GLN A 222 6.49 -26.31 -18.38
C GLN A 222 5.64 -25.10 -17.97
N SER A 223 5.38 -24.99 -16.67
CA SER A 223 4.96 -23.73 -16.08
C SER A 223 6.05 -22.69 -16.38
N SER A 224 5.79 -21.78 -17.31
CA SER A 224 6.63 -20.62 -17.53
C SER A 224 6.71 -19.87 -16.19
N GLN A 225 7.86 -19.93 -15.52
CA GLN A 225 8.09 -19.15 -14.30
C GLN A 225 7.99 -17.68 -14.67
N GLU A 226 6.95 -17.00 -14.18
CA GLU A 226 6.82 -15.55 -14.24
C GLU A 226 7.97 -14.95 -13.42
N THR A 227 8.80 -14.12 -14.06
CA THR A 227 9.87 -13.42 -13.36
C THR A 227 9.30 -12.13 -12.76
N VAL A 228 9.20 -12.07 -11.44
CA VAL A 228 8.85 -10.84 -10.71
C VAL A 228 10.06 -9.89 -10.70
N ARG A 229 9.84 -8.63 -11.06
CA ARG A 229 10.87 -7.57 -11.14
C ARG A 229 10.85 -6.65 -9.95
N GLU A 230 9.67 -6.22 -9.54
CA GLU A 230 9.46 -5.20 -8.53
C GLU A 230 8.21 -5.54 -7.73
N THR A 231 8.26 -5.35 -6.42
CA THR A 231 7.15 -5.68 -5.53
C THR A 231 6.88 -4.55 -4.54
N ILE A 232 5.66 -4.03 -4.53
CA ILE A 232 5.19 -3.02 -3.59
C ILE A 232 4.14 -3.65 -2.68
N TYR A 233 4.30 -3.48 -1.36
CA TYR A 233 3.27 -3.82 -0.37
C TYR A 233 2.62 -2.54 0.17
N PHE A 234 1.32 -2.40 0.00
CA PHE A 234 0.49 -1.38 0.61
C PHE A 234 -0.34 -2.01 1.72
N ALA A 235 -0.06 -1.65 2.97
CA ALA A 235 -0.66 -2.33 4.12
C ALA A 235 -2.13 -1.97 4.36
N GLY A 236 -2.58 -0.77 3.95
CA GLY A 236 -3.83 -0.20 4.46
C GLY A 236 -3.72 0.08 5.96
N ASP A 237 -4.83 -0.02 6.69
CA ASP A 237 -4.83 0.11 8.15
C ASP A 237 -4.76 -1.26 8.81
N SER A 238 -3.93 -1.36 9.83
CA SER A 238 -3.77 -2.60 10.60
C SER A 238 -3.24 -2.32 12.01
N GLY A 239 -3.72 -3.06 13.00
CA GLY A 239 -2.98 -3.34 14.22
C GLY A 239 -1.86 -4.34 13.94
N TYR A 240 -0.90 -4.46 14.87
CA TYR A 240 0.17 -5.46 14.75
C TYR A 240 -0.40 -6.88 14.92
N PHE A 241 -0.01 -7.78 14.00
CA PHE A 241 -0.48 -9.17 14.02
C PHE A 241 0.48 -10.08 13.23
N ARG A 242 0.40 -11.39 13.44
CA ARG A 242 1.26 -12.38 12.77
C ARG A 242 1.12 -12.43 11.22
N GLY A 243 0.11 -11.78 10.68
CA GLY A 243 -0.07 -11.73 9.22
C GLY A 243 1.07 -11.03 8.49
N PHE A 244 1.82 -10.12 9.15
CA PHE A 244 3.00 -9.51 8.56
C PHE A 244 4.08 -10.54 8.26
N GLU A 245 4.35 -11.48 9.18
CA GLU A 245 5.27 -12.60 8.94
C GLU A 245 4.79 -13.49 7.78
N LEU A 246 3.49 -13.81 7.73
CA LEU A 246 2.91 -14.64 6.66
C LEU A 246 3.03 -13.97 5.28
N ILE A 247 2.88 -12.65 5.21
CA ILE A 247 3.09 -11.87 4.00
C ILE A 247 4.57 -11.93 3.59
N GLY A 248 5.50 -11.70 4.53
CA GLY A 248 6.94 -11.76 4.29
C GLY A 248 7.49 -13.16 3.98
N GLN A 249 6.76 -14.23 4.34
CA GLN A 249 7.04 -15.61 3.93
C GLN A 249 6.57 -15.89 2.50
N ARG A 250 5.52 -15.20 2.04
CA ARG A 250 4.85 -15.47 0.76
C ARG A 250 5.34 -14.60 -0.38
N PHE A 251 5.80 -13.39 -0.08
CA PHE A 251 6.22 -12.40 -1.08
C PHE A 251 7.63 -11.88 -0.80
N HIS A 252 8.37 -11.57 -1.85
CA HIS A 252 9.62 -10.83 -1.76
C HIS A 252 9.33 -9.35 -1.97
N ILE A 253 9.23 -8.58 -0.88
CA ILE A 253 8.80 -7.19 -0.90
C ILE A 253 9.99 -6.26 -1.04
N ASP A 254 9.97 -5.40 -2.05
CA ASP A 254 10.98 -4.36 -2.20
C ASP A 254 10.61 -3.12 -1.39
N VAL A 255 9.37 -2.66 -1.50
CA VAL A 255 8.88 -1.44 -0.84
C VAL A 255 7.63 -1.75 -0.03
N ALA A 256 7.61 -1.38 1.26
CA ALA A 256 6.46 -1.47 2.12
C ALA A 256 5.92 -0.08 2.47
N LEU A 257 4.64 0.17 2.16
CA LEU A 257 3.90 1.36 2.58
C LEU A 257 3.14 1.02 3.86
N LEU A 258 3.66 1.47 5.03
CA LEU A 258 3.17 1.08 6.35
C LEU A 258 2.61 2.27 7.13
N PRO A 259 1.47 2.11 7.82
CA PRO A 259 0.89 3.18 8.64
C PRO A 259 1.73 3.42 9.89
N ILE A 260 1.82 4.70 10.32
CA ILE A 260 2.48 5.10 11.56
C ILE A 260 1.64 6.05 12.39
N GLY A 261 0.41 6.36 11.98
CA GLY A 261 -0.50 7.30 12.65
C GLY A 261 -1.78 6.64 13.15
N ALA A 262 -2.57 7.42 13.87
CA ALA A 262 -3.83 7.02 14.49
C ALA A 262 -3.68 5.94 15.59
N TYR A 263 -2.55 5.90 16.30
CA TYR A 263 -2.24 4.88 17.31
C TYR A 263 -2.59 5.31 18.74
N GLU A 264 -2.85 6.58 19.02
CA GLU A 264 -3.15 7.04 20.39
C GLU A 264 -4.66 7.20 20.69
N PRO A 265 -5.05 6.82 21.91
CA PRO A 265 -4.27 6.15 22.95
C PRO A 265 -4.10 4.65 22.66
N GLU A 266 -2.91 4.14 22.89
CA GLU A 266 -2.55 2.76 22.55
C GLU A 266 -3.50 1.72 23.15
N TRP A 267 -3.92 1.89 24.42
CA TRP A 267 -4.86 0.97 25.09
C TRP A 267 -6.21 0.85 24.34
N PHE A 268 -6.54 1.83 23.51
CA PHE A 268 -7.78 1.86 22.72
C PHE A 268 -7.55 1.54 21.24
N MET A 269 -6.40 1.94 20.68
CA MET A 269 -6.13 1.90 19.24
C MET A 269 -5.28 0.68 18.80
N SER A 270 -4.45 0.09 19.67
CA SER A 270 -3.43 -0.93 19.33
C SER A 270 -3.96 -2.14 18.56
N GLN A 271 -5.21 -2.56 18.80
CA GLN A 271 -5.78 -3.69 18.06
C GLN A 271 -6.11 -3.38 16.58
N GLN A 272 -6.07 -2.11 16.17
CA GLN A 272 -6.52 -1.67 14.84
C GLN A 272 -5.55 -0.73 14.13
N HIS A 273 -4.58 -0.16 14.84
CA HIS A 273 -3.52 0.69 14.29
C HIS A 273 -2.20 0.38 15.00
N VAL A 274 -1.16 0.11 14.23
CA VAL A 274 0.20 -0.06 14.74
C VAL A 274 0.75 1.25 15.27
N THR A 275 1.58 1.17 16.33
CA THR A 275 2.46 2.26 16.72
C THR A 275 3.62 2.40 15.72
N PRO A 276 4.38 3.53 15.73
CA PRO A 276 5.58 3.64 14.91
C PRO A 276 6.61 2.52 15.13
N GLU A 277 6.76 2.05 16.37
CA GLU A 277 7.64 0.94 16.73
C GLU A 277 7.13 -0.41 16.18
N GLU A 278 5.81 -0.64 16.26
CA GLU A 278 5.18 -1.83 15.68
C GLU A 278 5.20 -1.77 14.14
N ALA A 279 5.17 -0.58 13.52
CA ALA A 279 5.35 -0.42 12.08
C ALA A 279 6.76 -0.84 11.64
N LEU A 280 7.81 -0.52 12.43
CA LEU A 280 9.16 -1.01 12.18
C LEU A 280 9.26 -2.52 12.38
N GLN A 281 8.58 -3.09 13.38
CA GLN A 281 8.50 -4.53 13.53
C GLN A 281 7.83 -5.18 12.32
N ALA A 282 6.69 -4.63 11.87
CA ALA A 282 6.01 -5.11 10.67
C ALA A 282 6.89 -5.01 9.41
N PHE A 283 7.69 -3.94 9.29
CA PHE A 283 8.67 -3.77 8.22
C PHE A 283 9.72 -4.90 8.19
N GLU A 284 10.23 -5.29 9.36
CA GLU A 284 11.16 -6.41 9.49
C GLU A 284 10.47 -7.76 9.20
N ASP A 285 9.25 -7.97 9.69
CA ASP A 285 8.48 -9.21 9.51
C ASP A 285 8.10 -9.46 8.05
N VAL A 286 7.70 -8.41 7.31
CA VAL A 286 7.42 -8.51 5.87
C VAL A 286 8.70 -8.59 5.04
N LYS A 287 9.88 -8.43 5.67
CA LYS A 287 11.21 -8.49 5.05
C LYS A 287 11.39 -7.53 3.89
N ALA A 288 10.76 -6.37 3.94
CA ALA A 288 10.87 -5.38 2.89
C ALA A 288 12.28 -4.76 2.84
N LYS A 289 12.73 -4.35 1.66
CA LYS A 289 14.04 -3.68 1.50
C LYS A 289 13.98 -2.25 2.02
N VAL A 290 12.91 -1.52 1.68
CA VAL A 290 12.66 -0.15 2.15
C VAL A 290 11.22 0.02 2.65
N MET A 291 11.02 1.00 3.54
CA MET A 291 9.72 1.41 4.06
C MET A 291 9.44 2.87 3.70
N ILE A 292 8.21 3.15 3.31
CA ILE A 292 7.66 4.50 3.19
C ILE A 292 6.51 4.60 4.21
N PRO A 293 6.65 5.40 5.28
CA PRO A 293 5.60 5.58 6.28
C PRO A 293 4.42 6.36 5.72
N MET A 294 3.22 6.00 6.15
CA MET A 294 1.96 6.62 5.72
C MET A 294 0.96 6.78 6.88
N HIS A 295 -0.27 7.21 6.57
CA HIS A 295 -1.40 7.32 7.49
C HIS A 295 -1.19 8.34 8.62
N TYR A 296 -0.36 9.34 8.41
CA TYR A 296 -0.12 10.47 9.33
C TYR A 296 -0.18 11.81 8.60
N GLY A 297 -0.32 12.91 9.33
CA GLY A 297 -0.14 14.28 8.82
C GLY A 297 -1.22 14.82 7.88
N ALA A 298 -2.17 14.00 7.41
CA ALA A 298 -3.26 14.48 6.55
C ALA A 298 -4.54 14.83 7.34
N PHE A 299 -4.91 14.03 8.32
CA PHE A 299 -6.10 14.22 9.15
C PHE A 299 -5.78 13.90 10.62
N LYS A 300 -6.49 14.60 11.53
CA LYS A 300 -6.45 14.30 12.97
C LYS A 300 -7.52 13.25 13.30
N LEU A 301 -7.16 11.97 13.18
CA LEU A 301 -8.09 10.85 13.38
C LEU A 301 -8.04 10.28 14.80
N ALA A 302 -6.89 10.39 15.46
CA ALA A 302 -6.66 9.96 16.84
C ALA A 302 -6.02 11.08 17.67
N ASP A 303 -5.33 10.76 18.75
CA ASP A 303 -4.78 11.75 19.66
C ASP A 303 -3.27 11.99 19.47
N ASP A 304 -2.60 11.17 18.64
CA ASP A 304 -1.21 11.34 18.20
C ASP A 304 -1.02 12.56 17.30
N THR A 305 0.20 13.08 17.26
CA THR A 305 0.57 14.17 16.37
C THR A 305 1.49 13.68 15.26
N PRO A 306 1.51 14.35 14.09
CA PRO A 306 2.39 13.94 12.99
C PRO A 306 3.88 13.98 13.36
N ARG A 307 4.29 14.95 14.17
CA ARG A 307 5.68 15.08 14.62
C ARG A 307 6.06 13.96 15.59
N GLU A 308 5.20 13.66 16.54
CA GLU A 308 5.40 12.57 17.51
C GLU A 308 5.53 11.20 16.83
N ALA A 309 4.69 10.93 15.81
CA ALA A 309 4.80 9.68 15.05
C ALA A 309 6.17 9.53 14.37
N LEU A 310 6.70 10.63 13.78
CA LEU A 310 8.01 10.63 13.14
C LEU A 310 9.15 10.52 14.17
N ASP A 311 9.06 11.19 15.31
CA ASP A 311 10.09 11.15 16.36
C ASP A 311 10.18 9.74 16.96
N ARG A 312 9.05 9.08 17.21
CA ARG A 312 9.00 7.69 17.70
C ARG A 312 9.57 6.72 16.66
N LEU A 313 9.19 6.90 15.38
CA LEU A 313 9.72 6.09 14.29
C LEU A 313 11.25 6.18 14.23
N GLU A 314 11.81 7.39 14.26
CA GLU A 314 13.25 7.60 14.18
C GLU A 314 13.99 7.06 15.40
N ALA A 315 13.45 7.29 16.61
CA ALA A 315 14.05 6.78 17.84
C ALA A 315 14.14 5.24 17.85
N ASP A 316 13.07 4.55 17.44
CA ASP A 316 13.09 3.08 17.40
C ASP A 316 13.89 2.53 16.22
N ARG A 317 13.91 3.24 15.06
CA ARG A 317 14.80 2.92 13.93
C ARG A 317 16.26 2.86 14.38
N VAL A 318 16.72 3.90 15.09
CA VAL A 318 18.10 3.98 15.63
C VAL A 318 18.36 2.85 16.63
N LYS A 319 17.41 2.62 17.54
CA LYS A 319 17.51 1.54 18.55
C LYS A 319 17.62 0.16 17.92
N ARG A 320 16.91 -0.10 16.81
CA ARG A 320 16.97 -1.36 16.06
C ARG A 320 18.19 -1.47 15.14
N GLY A 321 18.96 -0.41 14.96
CA GLY A 321 20.10 -0.37 14.01
C GLY A 321 19.65 -0.45 12.54
N ILE A 322 18.41 -0.06 12.23
CA ILE A 322 17.93 0.00 10.84
C ILE A 322 18.59 1.19 10.17
N ALA A 323 19.23 0.97 9.03
CA ALA A 323 19.91 2.01 8.27
C ALA A 323 18.92 3.08 7.78
N SER A 324 19.31 4.36 7.83
CA SER A 324 18.43 5.49 7.52
C SER A 324 17.91 5.47 6.09
N GLU A 325 18.71 5.00 5.14
CA GLU A 325 18.37 4.85 3.73
C GLU A 325 17.30 3.78 3.45
N ARG A 326 16.93 3.00 4.46
CA ARG A 326 15.83 2.05 4.35
C ARG A 326 14.46 2.63 4.72
N ILE A 327 14.40 3.83 5.29
CA ILE A 327 13.15 4.49 5.70
C ILE A 327 13.04 5.83 4.96
N HIS A 328 12.10 5.92 4.01
CA HIS A 328 11.90 7.11 3.18
C HIS A 328 10.69 7.91 3.64
N ILE A 329 10.91 8.98 4.39
CA ILE A 329 9.87 9.90 4.84
C ILE A 329 9.61 10.92 3.74
N LEU A 330 8.53 10.73 2.98
CA LEU A 330 8.18 11.59 1.86
C LEU A 330 7.39 12.83 2.29
N ALA A 331 7.58 13.93 1.57
CA ALA A 331 6.64 15.04 1.55
C ALA A 331 5.40 14.70 0.70
N HIS A 332 4.27 15.38 0.92
CA HIS A 332 3.14 15.26 0.00
C HIS A 332 3.55 15.78 -1.39
N GLY A 333 3.30 15.05 -2.46
CA GLY A 333 3.70 15.37 -3.82
C GLY A 333 5.11 14.90 -4.20
N GLU A 334 5.90 14.44 -3.23
CA GLU A 334 7.23 13.89 -3.49
C GLU A 334 7.12 12.54 -4.19
N LEU A 335 7.98 12.38 -5.21
CA LEU A 335 8.10 11.15 -6.00
C LEU A 335 9.34 10.38 -5.52
N TRP A 336 9.12 9.14 -5.12
CA TRP A 336 10.17 8.15 -4.90
C TRP A 336 10.33 7.28 -6.15
N SER A 337 11.56 7.04 -6.59
CA SER A 337 11.87 6.23 -7.78
C SER A 337 12.55 4.93 -7.38
N TYR A 338 12.04 3.80 -7.88
CA TYR A 338 12.63 2.49 -7.68
C TYR A 338 14.04 2.40 -8.27
N ALA A 339 14.25 2.97 -9.47
CA ALA A 339 15.54 2.97 -10.14
C ALA A 339 16.58 3.78 -9.39
N GLU A 340 16.22 4.90 -8.78
CA GLU A 340 17.12 5.72 -7.95
C GLU A 340 17.51 4.98 -6.67
N ALA A 341 16.56 4.30 -6.03
CA ALA A 341 16.79 3.59 -4.78
C ALA A 341 17.61 2.30 -4.95
N PHE A 342 17.40 1.55 -6.04
CA PHE A 342 18.01 0.24 -6.25
C PHE A 342 18.96 0.17 -7.45
N GLY A 343 18.89 1.12 -8.40
CA GLY A 343 19.71 1.12 -9.61
C GLY A 343 21.19 1.42 -9.37
N GLN A 344 21.53 2.20 -8.35
CA GLN A 344 22.91 2.50 -7.98
C GLN A 344 23.67 1.29 -7.42
N SER A 345 22.95 0.34 -6.80
CA SER A 345 23.55 -0.90 -6.29
C SER A 345 24.11 -1.80 -7.40
N VAL A 346 23.52 -1.78 -8.60
CA VAL A 346 24.00 -2.58 -9.74
C VAL A 346 25.31 -2.02 -10.33
N GLN A 347 25.47 -0.69 -10.34
CA GLN A 347 26.71 -0.06 -10.82
C GLN A 347 27.88 -0.28 -9.85
N HIS A 348 27.65 -0.27 -8.55
CA HIS A 348 28.70 -0.54 -7.54
C HIS A 348 29.10 -2.01 -7.51
N ALA A 349 28.18 -2.94 -7.71
CA ALA A 349 28.48 -4.37 -7.80
C ALA A 349 29.29 -4.73 -9.05
N GLN A 350 29.06 -4.04 -10.18
CA GLN A 350 29.86 -4.22 -11.42
C GLN A 350 31.24 -3.57 -11.34
N ALA A 351 31.40 -2.48 -10.59
CA ALA A 351 32.68 -1.82 -10.37
C ALA A 351 33.61 -2.59 -9.39
N ALA A 352 33.01 -3.42 -8.51
CA ALA A 352 33.79 -4.22 -7.53
C ALA A 352 34.25 -5.59 -8.03
N SER A 353 34.02 -5.96 -9.29
CA SER A 353 34.50 -7.21 -9.87
C SER A 353 35.98 -7.06 -10.22
N PRO A 354 36.93 -7.85 -9.63
CA PRO A 354 38.36 -7.72 -9.93
C PRO A 354 38.62 -8.14 -11.37
N LYS A 355 39.16 -7.22 -12.18
CA LYS A 355 39.75 -7.57 -13.48
C LYS A 355 40.83 -8.63 -13.24
N ALA A 356 40.56 -9.85 -13.66
CA ALA A 356 41.55 -10.90 -13.74
C ALA A 356 42.73 -10.39 -14.61
N ARG A 357 43.86 -10.11 -13.97
CA ARG A 357 45.11 -9.85 -14.68
C ARG A 357 45.56 -11.14 -15.37
N MET A 358 45.27 -11.23 -16.65
CA MET A 358 46.02 -12.15 -17.50
C MET A 358 47.48 -11.65 -17.56
N LYS A 359 48.40 -12.35 -16.88
CA LYS A 359 49.81 -12.27 -17.15
C LYS A 359 50.09 -13.14 -18.36
N SER A 360 50.50 -12.50 -19.44
CA SER A 360 51.26 -13.14 -20.54
C SER A 360 52.66 -13.48 -20.07
N GLN A 361 53.05 -14.72 -20.23
CA GLN A 361 54.40 -15.16 -20.54
C GLN A 361 54.35 -16.05 -21.77
#